data_dff5b5e0ac5a08fbb65cff40385d75c0
#
_entry.id   dff5b5e0ac5a08fbb65cff40385d75c0
#
_cell.length_a   1.000
_cell.length_b   1.000
_cell.length_c   1.000
_cell.angle_alpha   90.00
_cell.angle_beta   90.00
_cell.angle_gamma   90.00
#
_symmetry.space_group_name_H-M   'P 1'
#
loop_
_entity.id
_entity.type
_entity.pdbx_description
1 polymer ?
#
loop_
_entity_poly.entity_id
_entity_poly.type
_entity_poly.pdbx_seq_one_letter_code
_entity_poly.pdbx_strand_id
1 'polypeptide(L)' 'MKIENKVFLCSNYATSALEEALDAFSNEGYKLVSTQMAKNLYGVEVMYLFFTKEE' A
#
# COMPACT_ATOMS: atom_id res chain seq x y z
N MET A 1 -17.68 -11.69 11.21
CA MET A 1 -16.61 -10.70 10.97
C MET A 1 -15.70 -11.21 9.85
N LYS A 2 -15.47 -10.40 8.85
CA LYS A 2 -14.64 -10.74 7.71
C LYS A 2 -13.52 -9.74 7.55
N ILE A 3 -12.30 -10.22 7.35
CA ILE A 3 -11.14 -9.37 7.17
C ILE A 3 -10.61 -9.55 5.76
N GLU A 4 -10.46 -8.47 5.03
CA GLU A 4 -9.85 -8.48 3.71
C GLU A 4 -8.47 -7.83 3.79
N ASN A 5 -7.51 -8.45 3.13
CA ASN A 5 -6.15 -7.93 3.07
C ASN A 5 -5.82 -7.55 1.64
N LYS A 6 -5.14 -6.42 1.48
CA LYS A 6 -4.65 -5.99 0.17
C LYS A 6 -3.22 -5.52 0.25
N VAL A 7 -2.49 -5.77 -0.81
CA VAL A 7 -1.11 -5.31 -0.95
C VAL A 7 -1.04 -4.40 -2.17
N PHE A 8 -0.46 -3.24 -2.00
CA PHE A 8 -0.24 -2.30 -3.09
C PHE A 8 1.26 -2.11 -3.29
N LEU A 9 1.72 -2.30 -4.53
CA LEU A 9 3.12 -2.11 -4.88
C LEU A 9 3.30 -0.69 -5.42
N CYS A 10 4.16 0.08 -4.77
CA CYS A 10 4.47 1.44 -5.19
C CYS A 10 5.93 1.55 -5.59
N SER A 11 6.18 1.87 -6.85
CA SER A 11 7.53 2.07 -7.37
C SER A 11 7.92 3.53 -7.44
N ASN A 12 7.01 4.43 -7.10
CA ASN A 12 7.23 5.87 -7.09
C ASN A 12 7.05 6.38 -5.66
N TYR A 13 8.11 6.94 -5.09
CA TYR A 13 8.09 7.43 -3.71
C TYR A 13 7.72 8.89 -3.58
N ALA A 14 7.23 9.52 -4.64
CA ALA A 14 6.75 10.89 -4.55
C ALA A 14 5.63 10.95 -3.51
N THR A 15 5.68 11.95 -2.64
CA THR A 15 4.71 12.11 -1.57
C THR A 15 3.29 12.14 -2.11
N SER A 16 3.08 12.84 -3.23
CA SER A 16 1.76 12.93 -3.83
C SER A 16 1.21 11.58 -4.28
N ALA A 17 2.06 10.72 -4.85
CA ALA A 17 1.64 9.40 -5.28
C ALA A 17 1.24 8.53 -4.09
N LEU A 18 2.01 8.61 -3.01
CA LEU A 18 1.71 7.85 -1.79
C LEU A 18 0.41 8.35 -1.15
N GLU A 19 0.20 9.65 -1.11
CA GLU A 19 -1.03 10.22 -0.56
C GLU A 19 -2.25 9.80 -1.38
N GLU A 20 -2.15 9.79 -2.71
CA GLU A 20 -3.25 9.34 -3.55
C GLU A 20 -3.60 7.88 -3.28
N ALA A 21 -2.61 7.02 -3.14
CA ALA A 21 -2.84 5.61 -2.84
C ALA A 21 -3.51 5.46 -1.48
N LEU A 22 -3.01 6.14 -0.47
CA LEU A 22 -3.58 6.09 0.88
C LEU A 22 -5.03 6.57 0.89
N ASP A 23 -5.30 7.68 0.21
CA ASP A 23 -6.65 8.24 0.15
C ASP A 23 -7.61 7.30 -0.57
N ALA A 24 -7.17 6.70 -1.69
CA ALA A 24 -8.02 5.80 -2.45
C ALA A 24 -8.42 4.58 -1.61
N PHE A 25 -7.46 3.96 -0.93
CA PHE A 25 -7.76 2.80 -0.09
C PHE A 25 -8.59 3.19 1.14
N SER A 26 -8.29 4.34 1.73
CA SER A 26 -9.04 4.82 2.88
C SER A 26 -10.52 5.05 2.52
N ASN A 27 -10.78 5.59 1.34
CA ASN A 27 -12.13 5.82 0.87
C ASN A 27 -12.91 4.52 0.68
N GLU A 28 -12.22 3.42 0.46
CA GLU A 28 -12.84 2.10 0.35
C GLU A 28 -12.93 1.38 1.70
N GLY A 29 -12.49 2.02 2.76
CA GLY A 29 -12.58 1.45 4.11
C GLY A 29 -11.35 0.68 4.55
N TYR A 30 -10.27 0.73 3.79
CA TYR A 30 -9.03 0.03 4.16
C TYR A 30 -8.17 0.88 5.09
N LYS A 31 -7.44 0.21 5.95
CA LYS A 31 -6.44 0.84 6.83
C LYS A 31 -5.06 0.35 6.46
N LEU A 32 -4.11 1.25 6.49
CA LEU A 32 -2.70 0.88 6.32
C LEU A 32 -2.21 0.25 7.62
N VAL A 33 -1.67 -0.96 7.54
CA VAL A 33 -1.16 -1.65 8.71
C VAL A 33 0.35 -1.77 8.73
N SER A 34 0.98 -1.77 7.54
CA SER A 34 2.43 -1.94 7.48
C SER A 34 2.95 -1.49 6.13
N THR A 35 4.24 -1.16 6.09
CA THR A 35 4.96 -0.89 4.85
C THR A 35 6.26 -1.66 4.87
N GLN A 36 6.76 -1.99 3.68
CA GLN A 36 8.04 -2.67 3.57
C GLN A 36 8.76 -2.23 2.30
N MET A 37 10.03 -1.89 2.45
CA MET A 37 10.89 -1.55 1.31
C MET A 37 11.56 -2.82 0.80
N ALA A 38 11.68 -2.94 -0.51
CA ALA A 38 12.33 -4.07 -1.14
C ALA A 38 12.94 -3.65 -2.47
N LYS A 39 13.73 -4.52 -3.06
CA LYS A 39 14.26 -4.32 -4.41
C LYS A 39 13.69 -5.42 -5.31
N ASN A 40 13.29 -5.03 -6.52
CA ASN A 40 12.84 -6.00 -7.50
C ASN A 40 14.05 -6.66 -8.19
N LEU A 41 13.79 -7.51 -9.17
CA LEU A 41 14.84 -8.25 -9.89
C LEU A 41 15.79 -7.34 -10.65
N TYR A 42 15.38 -6.12 -10.93
CA TYR A 42 16.19 -5.14 -11.66
C TYR A 42 16.97 -4.22 -10.73
N GLY A 43 16.91 -4.45 -9.41
CA GLY A 43 17.59 -3.64 -8.44
C GLY A 43 16.90 -2.30 -8.16
N VAL A 44 15.68 -2.12 -8.61
CA VAL A 44 14.92 -0.91 -8.36
C VAL A 44 14.20 -1.03 -7.02
N GLU A 45 14.29 -0.01 -6.19
CA GLU A 45 13.61 0.01 -4.90
C GLU A 45 12.12 0.19 -5.10
N VAL A 46 11.35 -0.61 -4.39
CA VAL A 46 9.89 -0.55 -4.42
C VAL A 46 9.38 -0.58 -2.98
N MET A 47 8.16 -0.09 -2.79
CA MET A 47 7.53 -0.11 -1.48
C MET A 47 6.24 -0.90 -1.55
N TYR A 48 6.07 -1.83 -0.63
CA TYR A 48 4.82 -2.56 -0.47
C TYR A 48 4.03 -1.92 0.66
N LEU A 49 2.77 -1.63 0.38
CA LEU A 49 1.84 -1.09 1.35
C LEU A 49 0.82 -2.17 1.66
N PHE A 50 0.69 -2.52 2.93
CA PHE A 50 -0.23 -3.57 3.36
C PHE A 50 -1.45 -2.93 4.01
N PHE A 51 -2.61 -3.25 3.47
CA PHE A 51 -3.88 -2.69 3.94
C PHE A 51 -4.79 -3.80 4.44
N THR A 52 -5.66 -3.46 5.35
CA THR A 52 -6.69 -4.37 5.84
C THR A 52 -8.00 -3.63 5.94
N LYS A 53 -9.08 -4.38 5.76
CA LYS A 53 -10.45 -3.88 5.87
C LYS A 53 -11.26 -4.89 6.65
N GLU A 54 -11.98 -4.42 7.62
CA GLU A 54 -12.86 -5.26 8.44
C GLU A 54 -14.30 -4.98 8.05
N GLU A 55 -15.01 -6.05 7.75
CA GLU A 55 -16.43 -6.00 7.39
C GLU A 55 -17.31 -6.68 8.42
#